data_4022774aace183d2b89710422bca1d0a
#
_entry.id   4022774aace183d2b89710422bca1d0a
#
_cell.length_a   1.000
_cell.length_b   1.000
_cell.length_c   1.000
_cell.angle_alpha   90.00
_cell.angle_beta   90.00
_cell.angle_gamma   90.00
#
_symmetry.space_group_name_H-M   'P 1'
#
loop_
_entity.id
_entity.type
_entity.pdbx_description
1 polymer ?
#
loop_
_entity_poly.entity_id
_entity_poly.type
_entity_poly.pdbx_seq_one_letter_code
_entity_poly.pdbx_strand_id
1 'polypeptide(L)'
;MVIEIILYIYNFNHQTMKKNYIYISLLLFFLFSLGAVAQESRQASSAGKEPIEGLSIYPNTVSGGRIYITSKTTQNKEVIIYDVLGKKIMQASVSGKELNISELTPGVYSIKVREGDATATRKLIVK
;
A
#
# COMPACT_ATOMS: atom_id res chain seq x y z
N MET A 1 -31.92 -48.10 -36.85
CA MET A 1 -31.96 -48.53 -35.43
C MET A 1 -30.71 -48.09 -34.68
N VAL A 2 -29.49 -48.40 -35.11
CA VAL A 2 -28.24 -48.00 -34.46
C VAL A 2 -28.02 -46.48 -34.52
N ILE A 3 -28.34 -45.81 -35.64
CA ILE A 3 -28.22 -44.36 -35.82
C ILE A 3 -29.15 -43.59 -34.87
N GLU A 4 -30.35 -44.10 -34.66
CA GLU A 4 -31.33 -43.49 -33.75
C GLU A 4 -30.82 -43.51 -32.29
N ILE A 5 -30.19 -44.61 -31.86
CA ILE A 5 -29.63 -44.77 -30.53
C ILE A 5 -28.41 -43.82 -30.34
N ILE A 6 -27.54 -43.68 -31.36
CA ILE A 6 -26.40 -42.79 -31.34
C ILE A 6 -26.87 -41.33 -31.26
N LEU A 7 -27.87 -40.94 -32.02
CA LEU A 7 -28.45 -39.61 -31.96
C LEU A 7 -29.11 -39.32 -30.62
N TYR A 8 -29.78 -40.32 -30.02
CA TYR A 8 -30.35 -40.16 -28.69
C TYR A 8 -29.28 -39.97 -27.60
N ILE A 9 -28.21 -40.74 -27.62
CA ILE A 9 -27.09 -40.62 -26.71
C ILE A 9 -26.37 -39.28 -26.89
N TYR A 10 -26.17 -38.84 -28.14
CA TYR A 10 -25.55 -37.57 -28.45
C TYR A 10 -26.40 -36.41 -27.93
N ASN A 11 -27.68 -36.41 -28.16
CA ASN A 11 -28.59 -35.37 -27.67
C ASN A 11 -28.72 -35.39 -26.14
N PHE A 12 -28.74 -36.58 -25.53
CA PHE A 12 -28.79 -36.68 -24.08
C PHE A 12 -27.54 -36.12 -23.41
N ASN A 13 -26.36 -36.45 -23.91
CA ASN A 13 -25.11 -35.89 -23.41
C ASN A 13 -25.01 -34.39 -23.62
N HIS A 14 -25.46 -33.88 -24.76
CA HIS A 14 -25.41 -32.48 -25.09
C HIS A 14 -26.34 -31.62 -24.19
N GLN A 15 -27.49 -32.17 -23.82
CA GLN A 15 -28.44 -31.47 -22.92
C GLN A 15 -27.95 -31.44 -21.46
N THR A 16 -27.38 -32.53 -20.98
CA THR A 16 -26.83 -32.58 -19.60
C THR A 16 -25.58 -31.73 -19.46
N MET A 17 -24.73 -31.68 -20.47
CA MET A 17 -23.53 -30.83 -20.46
C MET A 17 -23.87 -29.35 -20.42
N LYS A 18 -24.86 -28.87 -21.16
CA LYS A 18 -25.27 -27.46 -21.13
C LYS A 18 -25.73 -27.00 -19.75
N LYS A 19 -26.48 -27.82 -19.02
CA LYS A 19 -26.93 -27.51 -17.66
C LYS A 19 -25.77 -27.40 -16.69
N ASN A 20 -24.80 -28.30 -16.79
CA ASN A 20 -23.63 -28.30 -15.91
C ASN A 20 -22.71 -27.11 -16.15
N TYR A 21 -22.55 -26.65 -17.41
CA TYR A 21 -21.76 -25.46 -17.69
C TYR A 21 -22.38 -24.17 -17.11
N ILE A 22 -23.70 -24.08 -17.07
CA ILE A 22 -24.40 -22.96 -16.45
C ILE A 22 -24.11 -22.92 -14.94
N TYR A 23 -24.17 -24.04 -14.25
CA TYR A 23 -23.87 -24.10 -12.82
C TYR A 23 -22.39 -23.86 -12.52
N ILE A 24 -21.49 -24.39 -13.34
CA ILE A 24 -20.04 -24.16 -13.22
C ILE A 24 -19.71 -22.70 -13.52
N SER A 25 -20.32 -22.10 -14.52
CA SER A 25 -20.14 -20.68 -14.85
C SER A 25 -20.68 -19.77 -13.75
N LEU A 26 -21.85 -20.07 -13.18
CA LEU A 26 -22.41 -19.37 -12.03
C LEU A 26 -21.53 -19.51 -10.79
N LEU A 27 -21.01 -20.69 -10.52
CA LEU A 27 -20.10 -20.95 -9.40
C LEU A 27 -18.78 -20.18 -9.56
N LEU A 28 -18.19 -20.18 -10.77
CA LEU A 28 -16.99 -19.39 -11.09
C LEU A 28 -17.24 -17.89 -10.97
N PHE A 29 -18.39 -17.42 -11.41
CA PHE A 29 -18.77 -15.99 -11.29
C PHE A 29 -18.96 -15.59 -9.81
N PHE A 30 -19.55 -16.48 -9.02
CA PHE A 30 -19.72 -16.26 -7.58
C PHE A 30 -18.39 -16.27 -6.81
N LEU A 31 -17.47 -17.17 -7.18
CA LEU A 31 -16.11 -17.19 -6.61
C LEU A 31 -15.29 -15.95 -7.00
N PHE A 32 -15.52 -15.41 -8.19
CA PHE A 32 -14.85 -14.18 -8.65
C PHE A 32 -15.39 -12.93 -7.94
N SER A 33 -16.67 -12.92 -7.55
CA SER A 33 -17.28 -11.79 -6.83
C SER A 33 -16.82 -11.68 -5.37
N LEU A 34 -16.39 -12.78 -4.75
CA LEU A 34 -15.83 -12.78 -3.40
C LEU A 34 -14.39 -12.23 -3.33
N GLY A 35 -13.68 -12.17 -4.45
CA GLY A 35 -12.34 -11.60 -4.56
C GLY A 35 -12.29 -10.08 -4.67
N ALA A 36 -13.40 -9.42 -4.98
CA ALA A 36 -13.42 -7.98 -5.25
C ALA A 36 -13.53 -7.09 -3.99
N VAL A 37 -13.72 -7.65 -2.81
CA VAL A 37 -13.84 -6.88 -1.55
C VAL A 37 -12.51 -6.72 -0.81
N ALA A 38 -11.42 -7.31 -1.31
CA ALA A 38 -10.11 -7.31 -0.63
C ALA A 38 -9.11 -6.30 -1.21
N GLN A 39 -9.55 -5.34 -2.01
CA GLN A 39 -8.72 -4.19 -2.39
C GLN A 39 -9.15 -2.92 -1.66
N GLU A 40 -9.27 -3.00 -0.34
CA GLU A 40 -8.93 -1.84 0.47
C GLU A 40 -7.47 -1.53 0.21
N SER A 41 -7.21 -0.34 -0.31
CA SER A 41 -5.89 0.21 -0.47
C SER A 41 -5.10 -0.01 0.83
N ARG A 42 -4.34 -1.09 0.87
CA ARG A 42 -3.19 -1.17 1.75
C ARG A 42 -2.22 -0.11 1.24
N GLN A 43 -2.47 1.14 1.63
CA GLN A 43 -1.35 2.01 1.86
C GLN A 43 -0.34 1.16 2.62
N ALA A 44 0.83 0.98 2.04
CA ALA A 44 1.91 0.25 2.65
C ALA A 44 2.24 0.90 4.00
N SER A 45 1.45 0.57 5.00
CA SER A 45 1.84 0.72 6.38
C SER A 45 2.88 -0.37 6.59
N SER A 46 4.12 0.07 6.63
CA SER A 46 5.26 -0.74 6.99
C SER A 46 4.88 -1.68 8.14
N ALA A 47 4.91 -2.98 7.84
CA ALA A 47 4.54 -4.04 8.73
C ALA A 47 5.14 -3.85 10.13
N GLY A 48 4.28 -3.83 11.16
CA GLY A 48 4.62 -4.33 12.47
C GLY A 48 5.30 -3.40 13.45
N LYS A 49 5.26 -2.05 13.28
CA LYS A 49 5.72 -1.12 14.33
C LYS A 49 4.62 -0.16 14.71
N GLU A 50 4.48 0.08 16.02
CA GLU A 50 3.51 1.02 16.55
C GLU A 50 3.67 2.42 15.94
N PRO A 51 2.58 3.15 15.69
CA PRO A 51 2.67 4.53 15.23
C PRO A 51 3.29 5.41 16.29
N ILE A 52 4.13 6.36 15.90
CA ILE A 52 4.69 7.35 16.83
C ILE A 52 3.56 8.27 17.30
N GLU A 53 3.26 8.25 18.59
CA GLU A 53 2.19 9.05 19.17
C GLU A 53 2.44 10.55 19.01
N GLY A 54 1.44 11.27 18.51
CA GLY A 54 1.51 12.72 18.36
C GLY A 54 2.55 13.23 17.36
N LEU A 55 3.02 12.34 16.45
CA LEU A 55 3.97 12.75 15.42
C LEU A 55 3.36 13.81 14.50
N SER A 56 4.01 14.95 14.45
CA SER A 56 3.73 16.04 13.51
C SER A 56 4.99 16.43 12.77
N ILE A 57 4.88 16.58 11.46
CA ILE A 57 5.97 17.05 10.57
C ILE A 57 5.43 18.24 9.82
N TYR A 58 6.06 19.40 9.99
CA TYR A 58 5.59 20.64 9.38
C TYR A 58 6.74 21.57 8.99
N PRO A 59 6.58 22.36 7.93
CA PRO A 59 5.56 22.17 6.91
C PRO A 59 5.79 20.89 6.11
N ASN A 60 4.72 20.27 5.60
CA ASN A 60 4.83 19.12 4.70
C ASN A 60 5.08 19.52 3.23
N THR A 61 4.96 20.80 2.94
CA THR A 61 5.42 21.44 1.69
C THR A 61 6.42 22.53 2.05
N VAL A 62 7.66 22.38 1.61
CA VAL A 62 8.80 23.14 2.10
C VAL A 62 9.42 23.98 0.98
N SER A 63 9.61 25.26 1.24
CA SER A 63 10.40 26.15 0.36
C SER A 63 11.66 26.68 1.04
N GLY A 64 11.77 26.56 2.35
CA GLY A 64 12.83 27.17 3.17
C GLY A 64 13.93 26.22 3.64
N GLY A 65 13.98 24.97 3.13
CA GLY A 65 15.04 24.02 3.48
C GLY A 65 15.03 23.51 4.92
N ARG A 66 13.96 23.73 5.68
CA ARG A 66 13.83 23.28 7.07
C ARG A 66 12.46 22.71 7.35
N ILE A 67 12.42 21.64 8.13
CA ILE A 67 11.19 21.05 8.66
C ILE A 67 11.31 20.85 10.16
N TYR A 68 10.17 20.79 10.79
CA TYR A 68 10.06 20.52 12.24
C TYR A 68 9.35 19.20 12.46
N ILE A 69 9.91 18.38 13.34
CA ILE A 69 9.42 17.05 13.66
C ILE A 69 9.15 17.02 15.16
N THR A 70 7.90 16.86 15.53
CA THR A 70 7.47 16.79 16.95
C THR A 70 6.71 15.52 17.22
N SER A 71 6.79 15.02 18.44
CA SER A 71 6.02 13.89 18.95
C SER A 71 5.68 14.14 20.42
N LYS A 72 4.88 13.27 21.04
CA LYS A 72 4.60 13.37 22.47
C LYS A 72 5.83 13.16 23.34
N THR A 73 6.82 12.42 22.86
CA THR A 73 8.05 12.16 23.60
C THR A 73 9.17 13.11 23.15
N THR A 74 10.19 13.26 24.00
CA THR A 74 11.40 14.04 23.72
C THR A 74 12.58 13.16 23.28
N GLN A 75 12.32 11.92 22.91
CA GLN A 75 13.37 10.99 22.48
C GLN A 75 13.99 11.41 21.15
N ASN A 76 15.24 11.01 20.96
CA ASN A 76 15.93 11.19 19.69
C ASN A 76 15.19 10.43 18.58
N LYS A 77 15.05 11.08 17.44
CA LYS A 77 14.39 10.53 16.27
C LYS A 77 15.42 10.27 15.19
N GLU A 78 15.39 9.08 14.63
CA GLU A 78 16.12 8.80 13.41
C GLU A 78 15.20 9.09 12.21
N VAL A 79 15.69 9.91 11.30
CA VAL A 79 14.94 10.36 10.13
C VAL A 79 15.65 9.89 8.88
N ILE A 80 14.92 9.22 7.99
CA ILE A 80 15.43 8.78 6.71
C ILE A 80 14.49 9.30 5.62
N ILE A 81 15.06 9.94 4.62
CA ILE A 81 14.32 10.51 3.47
C ILE A 81 14.64 9.69 2.24
N TYR A 82 13.58 9.28 1.54
CA TYR A 82 13.63 8.51 0.30
C TYR A 82 12.99 9.30 -0.83
N ASP A 83 13.51 9.12 -2.03
CA ASP A 83 12.87 9.62 -3.25
C ASP A 83 11.67 8.73 -3.66
N VAL A 84 11.01 9.09 -4.77
CA VAL A 84 9.85 8.35 -5.30
C VAL A 84 10.20 6.95 -5.80
N LEU A 85 11.48 6.66 -6.05
CA LEU A 85 11.98 5.34 -6.46
C LEU A 85 12.38 4.47 -5.26
N GLY A 86 12.26 5.00 -4.03
CA GLY A 86 12.65 4.29 -2.81
C GLY A 86 14.14 4.34 -2.51
N LYS A 87 14.92 5.19 -3.22
CA LYS A 87 16.33 5.39 -2.93
C LYS A 87 16.48 6.30 -1.70
N LYS A 88 17.33 5.89 -0.76
CA LYS A 88 17.67 6.72 0.40
C LYS A 88 18.51 7.92 -0.05
N ILE A 89 18.02 9.13 0.21
CA ILE A 89 18.66 10.40 -0.14
C ILE A 89 19.36 11.01 1.06
N MET A 90 18.72 10.95 2.26
CA MET A 90 19.26 11.55 3.49
C MET A 90 18.97 10.66 4.68
N GLN A 91 19.86 10.68 5.67
CA GLN A 91 19.64 10.09 6.98
C GLN A 91 20.22 11.02 8.05
N ALA A 92 19.45 11.30 9.08
CA ALA A 92 19.85 12.19 10.17
C ALA A 92 19.27 11.71 11.51
N SER A 93 19.98 12.00 12.60
CA SER A 93 19.47 11.87 13.95
C SER A 93 19.06 13.24 14.48
N VAL A 94 17.82 13.37 14.89
CA VAL A 94 17.23 14.62 15.37
C VAL A 94 16.98 14.51 16.86
N SER A 95 17.77 15.22 17.66
CA SER A 95 17.59 15.31 19.12
C SER A 95 16.70 16.48 19.53
N GLY A 96 16.48 17.44 18.63
CA GLY A 96 15.56 18.55 18.81
C GLY A 96 14.29 18.40 17.97
N LYS A 97 13.80 19.52 17.48
CA LYS A 97 12.60 19.59 16.63
C LYS A 97 12.91 19.88 15.17
N GLU A 98 14.04 20.49 14.88
CA GLU A 98 14.40 21.03 13.56
C GLU A 98 15.28 20.05 12.79
N LEU A 99 14.97 19.85 11.51
CA LEU A 99 15.81 19.15 10.55
C LEU A 99 16.07 20.04 9.34
N ASN A 100 17.35 20.23 9.04
CA ASN A 100 17.77 20.92 7.83
C ASN A 100 17.70 19.96 6.64
N ILE A 101 16.99 20.35 5.59
CA ILE A 101 16.81 19.62 4.34
C ILE A 101 17.18 20.47 3.11
N SER A 102 17.98 21.50 3.30
CA SER A 102 18.38 22.44 2.23
C SER A 102 19.16 21.78 1.09
N GLU A 103 19.73 20.60 1.32
CA GLU A 103 20.42 19.82 0.29
C GLU A 103 19.46 19.05 -0.64
N LEU A 104 18.18 18.97 -0.31
CA LEU A 104 17.19 18.29 -1.13
C LEU A 104 16.78 19.18 -2.31
N THR A 105 16.82 18.60 -3.50
CA THR A 105 16.30 19.25 -4.70
C THR A 105 14.77 19.28 -4.69
N PRO A 106 14.13 20.23 -5.42
CA PRO A 106 12.68 20.23 -5.55
C PRO A 106 12.13 18.88 -6.01
N GLY A 107 11.12 18.38 -5.33
CA GLY A 107 10.54 17.07 -5.63
C GLY A 107 9.64 16.53 -4.53
N VAL A 108 9.18 15.30 -4.73
CA VAL A 108 8.36 14.56 -3.77
C VAL A 108 9.21 13.49 -3.10
N TYR A 109 9.14 13.45 -1.79
CA TYR A 109 9.91 12.53 -0.95
C TYR A 109 9.02 11.78 0.03
N SER A 110 9.53 10.68 0.53
CA SER A 110 8.97 9.93 1.65
C SER A 110 9.90 10.07 2.84
N ILE A 111 9.41 10.65 3.92
CA ILE A 111 10.15 10.78 5.16
C ILE A 111 9.72 9.72 6.15
N LYS A 112 10.66 8.88 6.57
CA LYS A 112 10.48 7.85 7.58
C LYS A 112 11.12 8.31 8.87
N VAL A 113 10.33 8.34 9.94
CA VAL A 113 10.77 8.70 11.28
C VAL A 113 10.71 7.46 12.15
N ARG A 114 11.77 7.21 12.90
CA ARG A 114 11.85 6.17 13.93
C ARG A 114 12.14 6.82 15.28
N GLU A 115 11.39 6.45 16.28
CA GLU A 115 11.53 6.88 17.68
C GLU A 115 11.42 5.64 18.56
N GLY A 116 12.54 5.20 19.15
CA GLY A 116 12.60 3.90 19.82
C GLY A 116 12.21 2.76 18.88
N ASP A 117 11.19 2.01 19.24
CA ASP A 117 10.63 0.91 18.43
C ASP A 117 9.52 1.36 17.48
N ALA A 118 8.98 2.58 17.68
CA ALA A 118 7.93 3.14 16.86
C ALA A 118 8.48 3.70 15.53
N THR A 119 7.69 3.56 14.47
CA THR A 119 8.07 4.05 13.14
C THR A 119 6.85 4.65 12.44
N ALA A 120 7.04 5.77 11.78
CA ALA A 120 6.01 6.39 10.94
C ALA A 120 6.60 6.91 9.64
N THR A 121 5.81 6.91 8.58
CA THR A 121 6.19 7.43 7.26
C THR A 121 5.20 8.52 6.85
N ARG A 122 5.71 9.61 6.30
CA ARG A 122 4.93 10.76 5.82
C ARG A 122 5.44 11.23 4.46
N LYS A 123 4.58 11.89 3.72
CA LYS A 123 4.94 12.54 2.45
C LYS A 123 5.54 13.92 2.74
N LEU A 124 6.60 14.26 2.01
CA LEU A 124 7.27 15.56 2.05
C LEU A 124 7.40 16.10 0.63
N ILE A 125 7.06 17.37 0.43
CA ILE A 125 7.17 18.05 -0.85
C ILE A 125 8.15 19.20 -0.69
N VAL A 126 9.21 19.22 -1.50
CA VAL A 126 10.20 20.30 -1.55
C VAL A 126 9.95 21.13 -2.82
N LYS A 127 9.81 22.43 -2.69
CA LYS A 127 9.59 23.40 -3.78
C LYS A 127 10.83 24.18 -4.10
#